data_cb5a7bbe92d2f79599a299f0e9dbbb6f
#
_entry.id   cb5a7bbe92d2f79599a299f0e9dbbb6f
#
_cell.length_a   1.000
_cell.length_b   1.000
_cell.length_c   1.000
_cell.angle_alpha   90.00
_cell.angle_beta   90.00
_cell.angle_gamma   90.00
#
_symmetry.space_group_name_H-M   'P 1'
#
loop_
_entity.id
_entity.type
_entity.pdbx_description
1 polymer ?
#
loop_
_entity_poly.entity_id
_entity_poly.type
_entity_poly.pdbx_seq_one_letter_code
_entity_poly.pdbx_strand_id
1 'polypeptide(L)'
;MEERNFGYLGFSFQQSLLKAIVEDKKYGETIIDVLETKFFDNNSFRYIMENMKELYKTYEKIPDYNTLAQKIMAEGGNRDSSRVHIDTLETIKADEKDTAYVKDTALNFCKQQNLKRELKNVQNIIESGEFEAYNRIEQIIQKALQVGIADDEGTDVFHDVDGALEKDFRHPLPTGIVGVDNLLKGGLGIGELGVVLAPTGTGKTTLLTKFANTAYNLGYNVVQIFFEDNPGNIKRKHYTIWSGIAPDEQPEFAEEVKVKISEAQERSKGSLRLLKLSSDNVTVSEIKNKIRKMNSDGGKIDLLVLDYVDCISSDKASNGEEWKGEGSVMRSLESMTGEFDIAIWTATQGNRESISSEVVTGDQMGGSIKKAQIAHVILSIGKTLEQKEHNLATLTLLKSRIGKDGVVFQNCKFNNEFIVIDTESQNTLLGHEEKKVENNQNRAREAFLKRQELTNR
;
A
#
# COMPACT_ATOMS: atom_id res chain seq x y z
N MET A 1 -29.45 -23.99 -5.52
CA MET A 1 -28.73 -23.64 -6.76
C MET A 1 -27.94 -24.86 -7.18
N GLU A 2 -28.16 -25.40 -8.39
CA GLU A 2 -27.39 -26.53 -8.89
C GLU A 2 -25.90 -26.13 -9.00
N GLU A 3 -25.02 -27.02 -8.55
CA GLU A 3 -23.58 -26.88 -8.74
C GLU A 3 -23.29 -27.04 -10.25
N ARG A 4 -22.84 -25.99 -10.89
CA ARG A 4 -22.40 -26.07 -12.30
C ARG A 4 -21.03 -26.74 -12.34
N ASN A 5 -20.83 -27.61 -13.33
CA ASN A 5 -19.56 -28.23 -13.70
C ASN A 5 -19.13 -27.72 -15.09
N PHE A 6 -17.96 -28.12 -15.59
CA PHE A 6 -17.46 -27.71 -16.91
C PHE A 6 -18.23 -28.33 -18.07
N GLY A 7 -19.25 -29.19 -17.84
CA GLY A 7 -20.02 -29.82 -18.88
C GLY A 7 -20.68 -28.83 -19.84
N TYR A 8 -21.10 -27.65 -19.35
CA TYR A 8 -21.66 -26.61 -20.19
C TYR A 8 -20.66 -25.97 -21.17
N LEU A 9 -19.36 -26.09 -20.93
CA LEU A 9 -18.27 -25.63 -21.81
C LEU A 9 -17.84 -26.74 -22.81
N GLY A 10 -18.35 -27.96 -22.63
CA GLY A 10 -18.12 -29.09 -23.50
C GLY A 10 -16.86 -29.90 -23.24
N PHE A 11 -16.78 -31.05 -23.87
CA PHE A 11 -15.68 -32.01 -23.74
C PHE A 11 -14.31 -31.40 -24.11
N SER A 12 -14.29 -30.72 -25.27
CA SER A 12 -13.07 -30.09 -25.79
C SER A 12 -12.43 -29.05 -24.84
N PHE A 13 -13.26 -28.28 -24.14
CA PHE A 13 -12.76 -27.33 -23.13
C PHE A 13 -12.04 -28.06 -21.98
N GLN A 14 -12.66 -29.12 -21.46
CA GLN A 14 -12.09 -29.89 -20.35
C GLN A 14 -10.79 -30.58 -20.73
N GLN A 15 -10.71 -31.08 -21.97
CA GLN A 15 -9.49 -31.66 -22.54
C GLN A 15 -8.36 -30.65 -22.63
N SER A 16 -8.63 -29.47 -23.23
CA SER A 16 -7.63 -28.39 -23.33
C SER A 16 -7.21 -27.83 -21.96
N LEU A 17 -8.12 -27.84 -20.96
CA LEU A 17 -7.79 -27.44 -19.59
C LEU A 17 -6.79 -28.41 -18.94
N LEU A 18 -7.03 -29.71 -19.03
CA LEU A 18 -6.10 -30.72 -18.48
C LEU A 18 -4.74 -30.65 -19.18
N LYS A 19 -4.71 -30.42 -20.49
CA LYS A 19 -3.49 -30.15 -21.23
C LYS A 19 -2.74 -28.94 -20.70
N ALA A 20 -3.44 -27.81 -20.54
CA ALA A 20 -2.87 -26.57 -20.05
C ALA A 20 -2.22 -26.74 -18.66
N ILE A 21 -2.84 -27.54 -17.76
CA ILE A 21 -2.30 -27.84 -16.45
C ILE A 21 -0.98 -28.65 -16.53
N VAL A 22 -0.92 -29.65 -17.40
CA VAL A 22 0.25 -30.51 -17.53
C VAL A 22 1.41 -29.81 -18.23
N GLU A 23 1.14 -29.01 -19.27
CA GLU A 23 2.18 -28.37 -20.10
C GLU A 23 2.67 -27.04 -19.54
N ASP A 24 1.80 -26.23 -18.95
CA ASP A 24 2.18 -25.00 -18.26
C ASP A 24 2.23 -25.27 -16.76
N LYS A 25 3.41 -25.62 -16.25
CA LYS A 25 3.63 -25.98 -14.85
C LYS A 25 3.21 -24.85 -13.90
N LYS A 26 3.54 -23.61 -14.24
CA LYS A 26 3.21 -22.44 -13.44
C LYS A 26 1.69 -22.25 -13.34
N TYR A 27 0.99 -22.34 -14.45
CA TYR A 27 -0.47 -22.30 -14.44
C TYR A 27 -1.07 -23.49 -13.67
N GLY A 28 -0.51 -24.69 -13.86
CA GLY A 28 -0.93 -25.90 -13.15
C GLY A 28 -0.86 -25.75 -11.64
N GLU A 29 0.26 -25.25 -11.12
CA GLU A 29 0.46 -24.97 -9.69
C GLU A 29 -0.53 -23.93 -9.16
N THR A 30 -0.84 -22.91 -9.94
CA THR A 30 -1.81 -21.87 -9.57
C THR A 30 -3.24 -22.38 -9.42
N ILE A 31 -3.65 -23.35 -10.28
CA ILE A 31 -5.07 -23.76 -10.35
C ILE A 31 -5.36 -25.10 -9.65
N ILE A 32 -4.35 -25.96 -9.42
CA ILE A 32 -4.57 -27.33 -8.98
C ILE A 32 -5.27 -27.42 -7.63
N ASP A 33 -5.00 -26.51 -6.70
CA ASP A 33 -5.59 -26.51 -5.37
C ASP A 33 -7.06 -26.09 -5.36
N VAL A 34 -7.43 -25.21 -6.29
CA VAL A 34 -8.78 -24.63 -6.36
C VAL A 34 -9.68 -25.38 -7.36
N LEU A 35 -9.11 -26.19 -8.24
CA LEU A 35 -9.81 -26.97 -9.23
C LEU A 35 -10.32 -28.28 -8.60
N GLU A 36 -11.62 -28.38 -8.34
CA GLU A 36 -12.20 -29.61 -7.78
C GLU A 36 -12.50 -30.65 -8.87
N THR A 37 -12.26 -31.94 -8.59
CA THR A 37 -12.48 -33.05 -9.56
C THR A 37 -13.92 -33.14 -10.03
N LYS A 38 -14.89 -32.80 -9.16
CA LYS A 38 -16.32 -32.75 -9.49
C LYS A 38 -16.70 -31.73 -10.57
N PHE A 39 -15.81 -30.77 -10.87
CA PHE A 39 -16.05 -29.80 -11.96
C PHE A 39 -15.97 -30.42 -13.35
N PHE A 40 -15.33 -31.56 -13.48
CA PHE A 40 -15.32 -32.32 -14.74
C PHE A 40 -16.57 -33.22 -14.84
N ASP A 41 -17.17 -33.32 -16.03
CA ASP A 41 -18.32 -34.19 -16.26
C ASP A 41 -17.94 -35.60 -16.72
N ASN A 42 -16.74 -35.74 -17.31
CA ASN A 42 -16.20 -37.00 -17.80
C ASN A 42 -15.45 -37.78 -16.72
N ASN A 43 -15.76 -39.05 -16.52
CA ASN A 43 -15.15 -39.89 -15.49
C ASN A 43 -13.64 -40.06 -15.70
N SER A 44 -13.13 -40.16 -16.93
CA SER A 44 -11.71 -40.28 -17.19
C SER A 44 -10.98 -38.97 -16.83
N PHE A 45 -11.57 -37.80 -17.09
CA PHE A 45 -11.01 -36.51 -16.71
C PHE A 45 -10.97 -36.35 -15.19
N ARG A 46 -12.01 -36.78 -14.48
CA ARG A 46 -12.03 -36.80 -13.00
C ARG A 46 -10.90 -37.68 -12.46
N TYR A 47 -10.77 -38.88 -12.99
CA TYR A 47 -9.74 -39.82 -12.55
C TYR A 47 -8.32 -39.31 -12.82
N ILE A 48 -8.08 -38.75 -13.99
CA ILE A 48 -6.79 -38.12 -14.33
C ILE A 48 -6.48 -36.96 -13.39
N MET A 49 -7.48 -36.09 -13.10
CA MET A 49 -7.30 -34.97 -12.20
C MET A 49 -7.08 -35.42 -10.73
N GLU A 50 -7.73 -36.48 -10.28
CA GLU A 50 -7.50 -37.07 -8.94
C GLU A 50 -6.05 -37.54 -8.80
N ASN A 51 -5.57 -38.33 -9.75
CA ASN A 51 -4.17 -38.79 -9.78
C ASN A 51 -3.16 -37.65 -9.85
N MET A 52 -3.47 -36.60 -10.61
CA MET A 52 -2.64 -35.40 -10.71
C MET A 52 -2.54 -34.68 -9.37
N LYS A 53 -3.66 -34.48 -8.67
CA LYS A 53 -3.71 -33.88 -7.34
C LYS A 53 -2.95 -34.69 -6.29
N GLU A 54 -3.07 -36.01 -6.33
CA GLU A 54 -2.37 -36.89 -5.39
C GLU A 54 -0.85 -36.84 -5.59
N LEU A 55 -0.39 -36.86 -6.84
CA LEU A 55 1.02 -36.69 -7.17
C LEU A 55 1.52 -35.30 -6.76
N TYR A 56 0.76 -34.24 -7.05
CA TYR A 56 1.12 -32.88 -6.64
C TYR A 56 1.23 -32.77 -5.13
N LYS A 57 0.28 -33.32 -4.38
CA LYS A 57 0.31 -33.33 -2.91
C LYS A 57 1.53 -34.04 -2.34
N THR A 58 2.03 -35.06 -3.04
CA THR A 58 3.15 -35.88 -2.56
C THR A 58 4.51 -35.29 -2.94
N TYR A 59 4.61 -34.73 -4.14
CA TYR A 59 5.89 -34.30 -4.72
C TYR A 59 6.01 -32.79 -4.94
N GLU A 60 4.96 -32.03 -4.64
CA GLU A 60 4.86 -30.56 -4.81
C GLU A 60 5.20 -30.09 -6.24
N LYS A 61 4.95 -30.95 -7.24
CA LYS A 61 5.23 -30.67 -8.66
C LYS A 61 4.11 -31.21 -9.52
N ILE A 62 3.69 -30.43 -10.53
CA ILE A 62 2.75 -30.93 -11.53
C ILE A 62 3.40 -32.09 -12.31
N PRO A 63 2.78 -33.28 -12.35
CA PRO A 63 3.32 -34.43 -13.07
C PRO A 63 3.31 -34.19 -14.59
N ASP A 64 4.21 -34.86 -15.29
CA ASP A 64 4.17 -34.98 -16.75
C ASP A 64 3.27 -36.14 -17.19
N TYR A 65 3.01 -36.22 -18.50
CA TYR A 65 2.16 -37.27 -19.08
C TYR A 65 2.67 -38.70 -18.79
N ASN A 66 4.00 -38.90 -18.77
CA ASN A 66 4.59 -40.22 -18.54
C ASN A 66 4.40 -40.67 -17.08
N THR A 67 4.60 -39.77 -16.15
CA THR A 67 4.38 -40.01 -14.71
C THR A 67 2.90 -40.30 -14.40
N LEU A 68 1.99 -39.56 -15.03
CA LEU A 68 0.54 -39.81 -14.93
C LEU A 68 0.16 -41.17 -15.50
N ALA A 69 0.66 -41.53 -16.68
CA ALA A 69 0.41 -42.82 -17.30
C ALA A 69 0.92 -43.99 -16.42
N GLN A 70 2.13 -43.88 -15.87
CA GLN A 70 2.70 -44.87 -14.96
C GLN A 70 1.86 -45.06 -13.70
N LYS A 71 1.39 -43.95 -13.06
CA LYS A 71 0.54 -44.03 -11.89
C LYS A 71 -0.83 -44.68 -12.21
N ILE A 72 -1.45 -44.29 -13.32
CA ILE A 72 -2.72 -44.88 -13.78
C ILE A 72 -2.57 -46.39 -14.05
N MET A 73 -1.44 -46.83 -14.60
CA MET A 73 -1.16 -48.25 -14.81
C MET A 73 -0.93 -49.01 -13.52
N ALA A 74 -0.27 -48.40 -12.53
CA ALA A 74 0.07 -49.03 -11.26
C ALA A 74 -1.16 -49.22 -10.35
N GLU A 75 -2.09 -48.28 -10.36
CA GLU A 75 -3.27 -48.28 -9.45
C GLU A 75 -4.55 -48.83 -10.08
N GLY A 76 -4.58 -48.99 -11.41
CA GLY A 76 -5.73 -49.52 -12.13
C GLY A 76 -5.99 -50.98 -11.83
N GLY A 77 -6.94 -51.29 -10.94
CA GLY A 77 -7.33 -52.64 -10.55
C GLY A 77 -7.90 -53.51 -11.67
N ASN A 78 -8.30 -52.91 -12.79
CA ASN A 78 -8.79 -53.59 -14.01
C ASN A 78 -8.07 -53.01 -15.24
N ARG A 79 -7.39 -53.89 -15.99
CA ARG A 79 -6.62 -53.52 -17.21
C ARG A 79 -7.45 -52.75 -18.25
N ASP A 80 -8.74 -53.06 -18.39
CA ASP A 80 -9.60 -52.42 -19.39
C ASP A 80 -9.95 -50.98 -19.02
N SER A 81 -10.24 -50.69 -17.71
CA SER A 81 -10.50 -49.32 -17.28
C SER A 81 -9.25 -48.43 -17.30
N SER A 82 -8.09 -48.97 -16.95
CA SER A 82 -6.82 -48.23 -17.02
C SER A 82 -6.49 -47.86 -18.47
N ARG A 83 -6.78 -48.73 -19.42
CA ARG A 83 -6.55 -48.47 -20.84
C ARG A 83 -7.40 -47.30 -21.36
N VAL A 84 -8.67 -47.22 -20.97
CA VAL A 84 -9.54 -46.07 -21.32
C VAL A 84 -9.02 -44.76 -20.81
N HIS A 85 -8.48 -44.72 -19.58
CA HIS A 85 -7.91 -43.50 -19.02
C HIS A 85 -6.58 -43.11 -19.70
N ILE A 86 -5.77 -44.10 -20.11
CA ILE A 86 -4.53 -43.84 -20.87
C ILE A 86 -4.83 -43.34 -22.27
N ASP A 87 -5.79 -43.97 -22.98
CA ASP A 87 -6.21 -43.49 -24.28
C ASP A 87 -6.76 -42.06 -24.21
N THR A 88 -7.48 -41.72 -23.14
CA THR A 88 -7.93 -40.36 -22.86
C THR A 88 -6.72 -39.41 -22.63
N LEU A 89 -5.70 -39.82 -21.87
CA LEU A 89 -4.50 -39.02 -21.61
C LEU A 89 -3.70 -38.76 -22.89
N GLU A 90 -3.58 -39.73 -23.78
CA GLU A 90 -2.95 -39.56 -25.12
C GLU A 90 -3.78 -38.59 -25.99
N THR A 91 -5.09 -38.62 -25.92
CA THR A 91 -5.98 -37.67 -26.62
C THR A 91 -5.77 -36.24 -26.08
N ILE A 92 -5.61 -36.06 -24.75
CA ILE A 92 -5.30 -34.75 -24.14
C ILE A 92 -3.95 -34.24 -24.65
N LYS A 93 -2.94 -35.07 -24.73
CA LYS A 93 -1.60 -34.72 -25.20
C LYS A 93 -1.59 -34.27 -26.67
N ALA A 94 -2.42 -34.86 -27.51
CA ALA A 94 -2.53 -34.58 -28.94
C ALA A 94 -3.34 -33.31 -29.28
N ASP A 95 -3.98 -32.64 -28.30
CA ASP A 95 -4.79 -31.45 -28.56
C ASP A 95 -3.88 -30.23 -28.91
N GLU A 96 -4.10 -29.59 -30.07
CA GLU A 96 -3.26 -28.46 -30.57
C GLU A 96 -3.90 -27.09 -30.36
N LYS A 97 -4.95 -26.96 -29.53
CA LYS A 97 -5.71 -25.73 -29.37
C LYS A 97 -5.00 -24.70 -28.51
N ASP A 98 -5.26 -23.42 -28.77
CA ASP A 98 -4.88 -22.32 -27.92
C ASP A 98 -5.51 -22.46 -26.52
N THR A 99 -4.68 -22.46 -25.50
CA THR A 99 -5.08 -22.66 -24.11
C THR A 99 -5.32 -21.35 -23.34
N ALA A 100 -5.03 -20.17 -23.90
CA ALA A 100 -5.14 -18.89 -23.19
C ALA A 100 -6.59 -18.62 -22.72
N TYR A 101 -7.55 -18.73 -23.65
CA TYR A 101 -8.98 -18.59 -23.30
C TYR A 101 -9.45 -19.63 -22.28
N VAL A 102 -8.96 -20.85 -22.41
CA VAL A 102 -9.31 -21.97 -21.51
C VAL A 102 -8.79 -21.70 -20.10
N LYS A 103 -7.58 -21.19 -19.95
CA LYS A 103 -6.96 -20.84 -18.68
C LYS A 103 -7.76 -19.77 -17.95
N ASP A 104 -8.06 -18.66 -18.62
CA ASP A 104 -8.83 -17.55 -18.04
C ASP A 104 -10.24 -17.98 -17.65
N THR A 105 -10.92 -18.75 -18.53
CA THR A 105 -12.28 -19.21 -18.29
C THR A 105 -12.35 -20.18 -17.12
N ALA A 106 -11.39 -21.11 -17.01
CA ALA A 106 -11.33 -22.06 -15.91
C ALA A 106 -11.04 -21.35 -14.57
N LEU A 107 -10.11 -20.39 -14.56
CA LEU A 107 -9.81 -19.61 -13.36
C LEU A 107 -11.02 -18.81 -12.88
N ASN A 108 -11.71 -18.12 -13.79
CA ASN A 108 -12.93 -17.37 -13.48
C ASN A 108 -14.05 -18.28 -12.97
N PHE A 109 -14.18 -19.49 -13.53
CA PHE A 109 -15.12 -20.49 -13.03
C PHE A 109 -14.78 -20.94 -11.61
N CYS A 110 -13.50 -21.25 -11.33
CA CYS A 110 -13.05 -21.63 -9.98
C CYS A 110 -13.29 -20.51 -8.98
N LYS A 111 -12.98 -19.26 -9.32
CA LYS A 111 -13.30 -18.07 -8.50
C LYS A 111 -14.80 -17.99 -8.20
N GLN A 112 -15.64 -18.20 -9.20
CA GLN A 112 -17.09 -18.17 -9.04
C GLN A 112 -17.58 -19.29 -8.12
N GLN A 113 -17.08 -20.51 -8.25
CA GLN A 113 -17.48 -21.64 -7.40
C GLN A 113 -17.01 -21.46 -5.96
N ASN A 114 -15.76 -20.99 -5.79
CA ASN A 114 -15.24 -20.69 -4.46
C ASN A 114 -16.05 -19.57 -3.77
N LEU A 115 -16.34 -18.49 -4.48
CA LEU A 115 -17.18 -17.41 -3.96
C LEU A 115 -18.58 -17.91 -3.56
N LYS A 116 -19.20 -18.78 -4.37
CA LYS A 116 -20.49 -19.39 -4.01
C LYS A 116 -20.43 -20.23 -2.73
N ARG A 117 -19.33 -20.99 -2.54
CA ARG A 117 -19.11 -21.79 -1.33
C ARG A 117 -18.97 -20.90 -0.10
N GLU A 118 -18.16 -19.86 -0.22
CA GLU A 118 -17.92 -18.93 0.90
C GLU A 118 -19.15 -18.07 1.20
N LEU A 119 -19.96 -17.68 0.21
CA LEU A 119 -21.24 -17.01 0.45
C LEU A 119 -22.22 -17.92 1.23
N LYS A 120 -22.18 -19.23 1.01
CA LYS A 120 -22.96 -20.19 1.80
C LYS A 120 -22.47 -20.24 3.27
N ASN A 121 -21.15 -20.16 3.46
CA ASN A 121 -20.54 -20.04 4.78
C ASN A 121 -20.93 -18.73 5.47
N VAL A 122 -20.90 -17.62 4.75
CA VAL A 122 -21.38 -16.31 5.22
C VAL A 122 -22.86 -16.37 5.61
N GLN A 123 -23.71 -17.02 4.81
CA GLN A 123 -25.12 -17.21 5.14
C GLN A 123 -25.30 -17.96 6.48
N ASN A 124 -24.53 -19.03 6.70
CA ASN A 124 -24.55 -19.76 7.98
C ASN A 124 -24.14 -18.87 9.17
N ILE A 125 -23.12 -18.02 8.99
CA ILE A 125 -22.69 -17.06 10.04
C ILE A 125 -23.80 -16.06 10.36
N ILE A 126 -24.51 -15.57 9.35
CA ILE A 126 -25.63 -14.65 9.54
C ILE A 126 -26.79 -15.34 10.25
N GLU A 127 -27.13 -16.59 9.86
CA GLU A 127 -28.21 -17.37 10.45
C GLU A 127 -27.92 -17.82 11.88
N SER A 128 -26.64 -17.99 12.27
CA SER A 128 -26.25 -18.33 13.65
C SER A 128 -26.50 -17.17 14.64
N GLY A 129 -26.60 -15.94 14.16
CA GLY A 129 -26.79 -14.74 14.98
C GLY A 129 -25.56 -14.34 15.80
N GLU A 130 -24.39 -14.89 15.51
CA GLU A 130 -23.13 -14.54 16.17
C GLU A 130 -22.58 -13.23 15.62
N PHE A 131 -23.01 -12.09 16.16
CA PHE A 131 -22.62 -10.75 15.68
C PHE A 131 -21.10 -10.51 15.69
N GLU A 132 -20.37 -11.11 16.61
CA GLU A 132 -18.89 -11.03 16.66
C GLU A 132 -18.22 -11.68 15.43
N ALA A 133 -18.88 -12.66 14.81
CA ALA A 133 -18.38 -13.32 13.62
C ALA A 133 -18.55 -12.48 12.33
N TYR A 134 -19.37 -11.43 12.35
CA TYR A 134 -19.61 -10.57 11.18
C TYR A 134 -18.35 -9.85 10.71
N ASN A 135 -17.43 -9.51 11.60
CA ASN A 135 -16.13 -8.93 11.27
C ASN A 135 -15.25 -9.86 10.39
N ARG A 136 -15.57 -11.16 10.33
CA ARG A 136 -14.85 -12.14 9.50
C ARG A 136 -15.42 -12.25 8.09
N ILE A 137 -16.65 -11.76 7.86
CA ILE A 137 -17.34 -11.91 6.56
C ILE A 137 -16.55 -11.25 5.45
N GLU A 138 -16.04 -10.02 5.68
CA GLU A 138 -15.20 -9.34 4.70
C GLU A 138 -13.95 -10.16 4.34
N GLN A 139 -13.26 -10.70 5.33
CA GLN A 139 -12.07 -11.53 5.13
C GLN A 139 -12.37 -12.82 4.36
N ILE A 140 -13.51 -13.47 4.65
CA ILE A 140 -13.97 -14.67 3.94
C ILE A 140 -14.21 -14.35 2.47
N ILE A 141 -14.89 -13.25 2.17
CA ILE A 141 -15.19 -12.84 0.79
C ILE A 141 -13.91 -12.43 0.05
N GLN A 142 -13.03 -11.65 0.68
CA GLN A 142 -11.76 -11.26 0.09
C GLN A 142 -10.90 -12.47 -0.24
N LYS A 143 -10.77 -13.42 0.70
CA LYS A 143 -10.04 -14.67 0.47
C LYS A 143 -10.65 -15.51 -0.66
N ALA A 144 -11.98 -15.52 -0.78
CA ALA A 144 -12.67 -16.21 -1.88
C ALA A 144 -12.37 -15.62 -3.26
N LEU A 145 -12.14 -14.31 -3.34
CA LEU A 145 -11.80 -13.59 -4.57
C LEU A 145 -10.32 -13.71 -4.96
N GLN A 146 -9.44 -14.00 -4.00
CA GLN A 146 -8.00 -14.16 -4.22
C GLN A 146 -7.61 -15.52 -4.83
N VAL A 147 -8.57 -16.43 -5.02
CA VAL A 147 -8.33 -17.74 -5.62
C VAL A 147 -7.66 -17.61 -6.99
N GLY A 148 -6.53 -18.31 -7.18
CA GLY A 148 -5.77 -18.33 -8.43
C GLY A 148 -4.97 -17.03 -8.71
N ILE A 149 -4.81 -16.16 -7.71
CA ILE A 149 -3.69 -15.24 -7.70
C ILE A 149 -2.51 -16.09 -7.21
N ALA A 150 -1.51 -16.29 -8.05
CA ALA A 150 -0.27 -16.92 -7.62
C ALA A 150 0.20 -16.21 -6.34
N ASP A 151 0.57 -16.96 -5.31
CA ASP A 151 1.29 -16.37 -4.20
C ASP A 151 2.45 -15.61 -4.83
N ASP A 152 2.65 -14.37 -4.40
CA ASP A 152 3.72 -13.53 -4.92
C ASP A 152 5.05 -14.26 -4.65
N GLU A 153 5.57 -14.94 -5.67
CA GLU A 153 6.82 -15.70 -5.58
C GLU A 153 8.02 -14.80 -5.30
N GLY A 154 7.74 -13.53 -5.01
CA GLY A 154 8.76 -12.51 -4.85
C GLY A 154 9.24 -11.98 -6.20
N THR A 155 10.03 -10.93 -6.15
CA THR A 155 10.59 -10.29 -7.34
C THR A 155 11.98 -10.91 -7.62
N ASP A 156 12.15 -11.44 -8.83
CA ASP A 156 13.48 -11.87 -9.28
C ASP A 156 14.40 -10.63 -9.40
N VAL A 157 15.52 -10.67 -8.67
CA VAL A 157 16.51 -9.56 -8.63
C VAL A 157 17.05 -9.22 -10.01
N PHE A 158 17.06 -10.18 -10.92
CA PHE A 158 17.55 -10.01 -12.30
C PHE A 158 16.46 -9.57 -13.29
N HIS A 159 15.21 -9.48 -12.85
CA HIS A 159 14.11 -8.99 -13.65
C HIS A 159 13.97 -7.47 -13.48
N ASP A 160 13.69 -6.75 -14.57
CA ASP A 160 13.46 -5.29 -14.58
C ASP A 160 14.59 -4.48 -13.94
N VAL A 161 15.83 -4.79 -14.30
CA VAL A 161 17.02 -4.08 -13.80
C VAL A 161 16.99 -2.60 -14.16
N ASP A 162 16.49 -2.26 -15.35
CA ASP A 162 16.41 -0.86 -15.81
C ASP A 162 15.42 -0.05 -14.96
N GLY A 163 14.23 -0.57 -14.67
CA GLY A 163 13.26 0.06 -13.78
C GLY A 163 13.79 0.25 -12.36
N ALA A 164 14.53 -0.75 -11.83
CA ALA A 164 15.13 -0.67 -10.51
C ALA A 164 16.28 0.37 -10.43
N LEU A 165 16.92 0.71 -11.56
CA LEU A 165 17.99 1.69 -11.67
C LEU A 165 17.51 3.10 -12.05
N GLU A 166 16.22 3.27 -12.29
CA GLU A 166 15.66 4.61 -12.51
C GLU A 166 15.92 5.51 -11.31
N LYS A 167 16.28 6.77 -11.59
CA LYS A 167 16.62 7.75 -10.53
C LYS A 167 15.46 7.99 -9.57
N ASP A 168 14.23 7.96 -10.08
CA ASP A 168 12.99 8.26 -9.35
C ASP A 168 12.10 7.02 -9.15
N PHE A 169 12.69 5.82 -9.06
CA PHE A 169 11.97 4.54 -8.94
C PHE A 169 10.94 4.49 -7.79
N ARG A 170 11.09 5.35 -6.77
CA ARG A 170 10.15 5.49 -5.65
C ARG A 170 8.96 6.37 -5.97
N HIS A 171 8.96 7.10 -7.09
CA HIS A 171 7.95 8.12 -7.42
C HIS A 171 7.65 9.06 -6.22
N PRO A 172 8.65 9.81 -5.72
CA PRO A 172 8.50 10.60 -4.51
C PRO A 172 7.58 11.80 -4.73
N LEU A 173 6.71 12.06 -3.77
CA LEU A 173 5.83 13.22 -3.71
C LEU A 173 6.46 14.27 -2.79
N PRO A 174 6.87 15.45 -3.32
CA PRO A 174 7.50 16.50 -2.54
C PRO A 174 6.58 17.05 -1.44
N THR A 175 7.17 17.37 -0.29
CA THR A 175 6.49 18.05 0.82
C THR A 175 6.33 19.56 0.55
N GLY A 176 7.13 20.12 -0.33
CA GLY A 176 7.25 21.55 -0.58
C GLY A 176 8.09 22.28 0.47
N ILE A 177 8.91 21.53 1.22
CA ILE A 177 9.91 22.05 2.15
C ILE A 177 11.28 21.59 1.67
N VAL A 178 12.04 22.47 1.09
CA VAL A 178 13.26 22.15 0.33
C VAL A 178 14.25 21.30 1.12
N GLY A 179 14.56 21.66 2.36
CA GLY A 179 15.49 20.89 3.19
C GLY A 179 14.98 19.47 3.50
N VAL A 180 13.68 19.30 3.72
CA VAL A 180 13.05 17.99 3.96
C VAL A 180 13.07 17.15 2.69
N ASP A 181 12.68 17.74 1.56
CA ASP A 181 12.64 17.05 0.25
C ASP A 181 14.03 16.59 -0.20
N ASN A 182 15.06 17.39 0.05
CA ASN A 182 16.46 17.02 -0.22
C ASN A 182 16.89 15.79 0.61
N LEU A 183 16.57 15.75 1.90
CA LEU A 183 16.87 14.60 2.76
C LEU A 183 16.07 13.34 2.38
N LEU A 184 14.83 13.53 1.93
CA LEU A 184 13.95 12.45 1.48
C LEU A 184 14.14 12.09 0.00
N LYS A 185 15.15 12.66 -0.68
CA LYS A 185 15.43 12.42 -2.11
C LYS A 185 14.20 12.65 -2.99
N GLY A 186 13.55 13.80 -2.80
CA GLY A 186 12.39 14.23 -3.57
C GLY A 186 11.07 14.20 -2.82
N GLY A 187 11.00 13.62 -1.62
CA GLY A 187 9.78 13.57 -0.83
C GLY A 187 9.40 12.16 -0.35
N LEU A 188 8.13 11.98 0.03
CA LEU A 188 7.60 10.68 0.44
C LEU A 188 7.25 9.84 -0.79
N GLY A 189 7.80 8.63 -0.90
CA GLY A 189 7.57 7.73 -2.03
C GLY A 189 6.19 7.08 -2.00
N ILE A 190 5.74 6.62 -3.16
CA ILE A 190 4.58 5.71 -3.25
C ILE A 190 4.91 4.43 -2.46
N GLY A 191 3.92 3.91 -1.72
CA GLY A 191 4.13 2.77 -0.81
C GLY A 191 4.72 3.15 0.54
N GLU A 192 4.92 4.44 0.85
CA GLU A 192 5.52 4.89 2.10
C GLU A 192 4.52 5.59 3.03
N LEU A 193 4.74 5.40 4.34
CA LEU A 193 3.98 6.03 5.41
C LEU A 193 4.84 7.06 6.14
N GLY A 194 4.47 8.34 6.08
CA GLY A 194 5.06 9.45 6.79
C GLY A 194 4.21 9.86 8.00
N VAL A 195 4.88 10.25 9.09
CA VAL A 195 4.24 10.71 10.33
C VAL A 195 4.80 12.06 10.74
N VAL A 196 3.92 13.01 11.04
CA VAL A 196 4.25 14.29 11.67
C VAL A 196 4.02 14.18 13.17
N LEU A 197 5.06 14.33 13.96
CA LEU A 197 5.01 14.35 15.42
C LEU A 197 5.04 15.78 15.92
N ALA A 198 4.03 16.22 16.65
CA ALA A 198 4.04 17.55 17.22
C ALA A 198 3.08 17.70 18.41
N PRO A 199 3.36 18.57 19.38
CA PRO A 199 2.42 18.97 20.42
C PRO A 199 1.15 19.62 19.83
N THR A 200 0.10 19.69 20.63
CA THR A 200 -1.13 20.41 20.26
C THR A 200 -0.84 21.88 20.00
N GLY A 201 -1.42 22.45 18.94
CA GLY A 201 -1.29 23.88 18.61
C GLY A 201 0.03 24.30 17.94
N THR A 202 0.94 23.37 17.64
CA THR A 202 2.23 23.70 16.98
C THR A 202 2.14 23.76 15.46
N GLY A 203 1.08 23.24 14.83
CA GLY A 203 0.87 23.37 13.39
C GLY A 203 0.86 22.06 12.60
N LYS A 204 0.45 20.92 13.21
CA LYS A 204 0.28 19.63 12.50
C LYS A 204 -0.61 19.77 11.27
N THR A 205 -1.82 20.26 11.45
CA THR A 205 -2.80 20.51 10.36
C THR A 205 -2.23 21.44 9.29
N THR A 206 -1.46 22.49 9.71
CA THR A 206 -0.81 23.43 8.79
C THR A 206 0.21 22.71 7.89
N LEU A 207 1.06 21.88 8.50
CA LEU A 207 2.07 21.12 7.76
C LEU A 207 1.44 20.09 6.83
N LEU A 208 0.45 19.32 7.30
CA LEU A 208 -0.29 18.35 6.49
C LEU A 208 -1.02 19.03 5.32
N THR A 209 -1.64 20.20 5.54
CA THR A 209 -2.28 20.98 4.47
C THR A 209 -1.25 21.48 3.45
N LYS A 210 -0.05 21.87 3.89
CA LYS A 210 1.06 22.22 2.98
C LYS A 210 1.44 21.04 2.09
N PHE A 211 1.59 19.84 2.63
CA PHE A 211 1.91 18.64 1.86
C PHE A 211 0.83 18.33 0.82
N ALA A 212 -0.45 18.34 1.24
CA ALA A 212 -1.58 18.11 0.35
C ALA A 212 -1.64 19.13 -0.79
N ASN A 213 -1.45 20.42 -0.48
CA ASN A 213 -1.48 21.49 -1.48
C ASN A 213 -0.30 21.41 -2.45
N THR A 214 0.90 21.09 -1.95
CA THR A 214 2.10 20.91 -2.79
C THR A 214 1.90 19.79 -3.80
N ALA A 215 1.43 18.63 -3.36
CA ALA A 215 1.17 17.50 -4.24
C ALA A 215 0.09 17.84 -5.29
N TYR A 216 -1.00 18.49 -4.88
CA TYR A 216 -2.02 18.96 -5.82
C TYR A 216 -1.45 19.91 -6.88
N ASN A 217 -0.65 20.90 -6.49
CA ASN A 217 -0.05 21.86 -7.43
C ASN A 217 0.90 21.19 -8.46
N LEU A 218 1.45 20.03 -8.10
CA LEU A 218 2.29 19.20 -8.99
C LEU A 218 1.47 18.25 -9.87
N GLY A 219 0.13 18.25 -9.75
CA GLY A 219 -0.76 17.48 -10.61
C GLY A 219 -1.19 16.13 -10.05
N TYR A 220 -0.90 15.83 -8.77
CA TYR A 220 -1.31 14.59 -8.12
C TYR A 220 -2.75 14.64 -7.61
N ASN A 221 -3.38 13.47 -7.52
CA ASN A 221 -4.70 13.30 -6.94
C ASN A 221 -4.58 13.10 -5.43
N VAL A 222 -5.10 14.05 -4.66
CA VAL A 222 -4.94 14.14 -3.22
C VAL A 222 -6.28 14.02 -2.52
N VAL A 223 -6.33 13.20 -1.46
CA VAL A 223 -7.43 13.17 -0.49
C VAL A 223 -6.89 13.57 0.87
N GLN A 224 -7.48 14.60 1.47
CA GLN A 224 -7.19 15.01 2.84
C GLN A 224 -8.40 14.68 3.73
N ILE A 225 -8.20 13.76 4.67
CA ILE A 225 -9.18 13.37 5.69
C ILE A 225 -8.82 14.06 7.00
N PHE A 226 -9.82 14.60 7.68
CA PHE A 226 -9.67 15.25 8.98
C PHE A 226 -10.86 14.94 9.87
N PHE A 227 -10.66 14.99 11.20
CA PHE A 227 -11.64 14.56 12.17
C PHE A 227 -12.20 15.73 13.01
N GLU A 228 -11.36 16.68 13.39
CA GLU A 228 -11.72 17.75 14.33
C GLU A 228 -12.15 19.03 13.62
N ASP A 229 -11.39 19.49 12.64
CA ASP A 229 -11.58 20.78 12.00
C ASP A 229 -12.90 20.88 11.19
N ASN A 230 -13.35 22.12 10.99
CA ASN A 230 -14.45 22.41 10.07
C ASN A 230 -13.92 22.40 8.62
N PRO A 231 -14.66 21.80 7.65
CA PRO A 231 -14.27 21.79 6.24
C PRO A 231 -13.99 23.17 5.66
N GLY A 232 -14.71 24.20 6.12
CA GLY A 232 -14.49 25.58 5.72
C GLY A 232 -13.11 26.11 6.13
N ASN A 233 -12.66 25.77 7.34
CA ASN A 233 -11.33 26.18 7.83
C ASN A 233 -10.21 25.54 7.01
N ILE A 234 -10.32 24.25 6.71
CA ILE A 234 -9.31 23.56 5.86
C ILE A 234 -9.32 24.12 4.44
N LYS A 235 -10.49 24.41 3.86
CA LYS A 235 -10.59 25.09 2.55
C LYS A 235 -9.88 26.43 2.57
N ARG A 236 -10.14 27.28 3.58
CA ARG A 236 -9.50 28.60 3.69
C ARG A 236 -7.99 28.50 3.81
N LYS A 237 -7.45 27.47 4.50
CA LYS A 237 -6.01 27.21 4.54
C LYS A 237 -5.44 26.94 3.13
N HIS A 238 -6.11 26.13 2.30
CA HIS A 238 -5.69 25.93 0.91
C HIS A 238 -5.77 27.23 0.10
N TYR A 239 -6.85 28.01 0.30
CA TYR A 239 -7.02 29.30 -0.37
C TYR A 239 -5.92 30.30 0.01
N THR A 240 -5.49 30.31 1.28
CA THR A 240 -4.35 31.10 1.74
C THR A 240 -3.07 30.74 0.97
N ILE A 241 -2.80 29.47 0.76
CA ILE A 241 -1.59 29.05 0.03
C ILE A 241 -1.59 29.58 -1.41
N TRP A 242 -2.77 29.63 -2.05
CA TRP A 242 -2.89 30.09 -3.44
C TRP A 242 -2.98 31.62 -3.57
N SER A 243 -3.68 32.29 -2.65
CA SER A 243 -3.94 33.73 -2.73
C SER A 243 -2.92 34.58 -1.98
N GLY A 244 -2.26 34.00 -0.95
CA GLY A 244 -1.45 34.79 -0.01
C GLY A 244 -2.25 35.63 0.98
N ILE A 245 -3.59 35.47 1.01
CA ILE A 245 -4.51 36.23 1.89
C ILE A 245 -4.84 35.37 3.12
N ALA A 246 -4.72 35.97 4.32
CA ALA A 246 -5.02 35.30 5.58
C ALA A 246 -6.45 34.79 5.64
N PRO A 247 -6.76 33.66 6.31
CA PRO A 247 -8.11 33.06 6.34
C PRO A 247 -9.21 34.02 6.81
N ASP A 248 -8.89 34.91 7.75
CA ASP A 248 -9.85 35.84 8.30
C ASP A 248 -10.13 37.02 7.37
N GLU A 249 -9.19 37.40 6.51
CA GLU A 249 -9.31 38.47 5.54
C GLU A 249 -9.97 38.01 4.21
N GLN A 250 -10.01 36.71 3.92
CA GLN A 250 -10.56 36.18 2.67
C GLN A 250 -12.00 36.65 2.34
N PRO A 251 -12.91 36.84 3.29
CA PRO A 251 -14.26 37.37 2.96
C PRO A 251 -14.22 38.79 2.39
N GLU A 252 -13.27 39.64 2.83
CA GLU A 252 -13.11 41.00 2.36
C GLU A 252 -12.53 41.08 0.96
N PHE A 253 -11.62 40.11 0.64
CA PHE A 253 -10.94 40.01 -0.67
C PHE A 253 -11.50 38.85 -1.51
N ALA A 254 -12.79 38.54 -1.39
CA ALA A 254 -13.40 37.34 -1.95
C ALA A 254 -13.17 37.18 -3.49
N GLU A 255 -13.27 38.29 -4.24
CA GLU A 255 -13.07 38.23 -5.70
C GLU A 255 -11.63 37.93 -6.08
N GLU A 256 -10.67 38.51 -5.39
CA GLU A 256 -9.23 38.19 -5.59
C GLU A 256 -8.93 36.73 -5.26
N VAL A 257 -9.46 36.24 -4.14
CA VAL A 257 -9.33 34.82 -3.73
C VAL A 257 -9.91 33.90 -4.78
N LYS A 258 -11.10 34.19 -5.34
CA LYS A 258 -11.72 33.37 -6.41
C LYS A 258 -10.85 33.30 -7.65
N VAL A 259 -10.27 34.45 -8.09
CA VAL A 259 -9.36 34.50 -9.23
C VAL A 259 -8.15 33.57 -8.99
N LYS A 260 -7.53 33.66 -7.81
CA LYS A 260 -6.38 32.83 -7.46
C LYS A 260 -6.69 31.34 -7.39
N ILE A 261 -7.88 30.98 -6.91
CA ILE A 261 -8.38 29.60 -6.90
C ILE A 261 -8.57 29.09 -8.33
N SER A 262 -9.18 29.88 -9.22
CA SER A 262 -9.35 29.53 -10.63
C SER A 262 -8.00 29.34 -11.34
N GLU A 263 -7.04 30.24 -11.13
CA GLU A 263 -5.68 30.09 -11.65
C GLU A 263 -4.98 28.81 -11.15
N ALA A 264 -5.19 28.46 -9.88
CA ALA A 264 -4.61 27.23 -9.31
C ALA A 264 -5.27 25.98 -9.92
N GLN A 265 -6.59 26.03 -10.16
CA GLN A 265 -7.33 24.94 -10.78
C GLN A 265 -6.93 24.72 -12.26
N GLU A 266 -6.70 25.79 -12.99
CA GLU A 266 -6.25 25.70 -14.40
C GLU A 266 -4.83 25.17 -14.55
N ARG A 267 -3.95 25.48 -13.57
CA ARG A 267 -2.55 25.04 -13.58
C ARG A 267 -2.37 23.57 -13.23
N SER A 268 -3.20 23.02 -12.34
CA SER A 268 -3.07 21.64 -11.87
C SER A 268 -3.98 20.70 -12.67
N LYS A 269 -3.42 19.55 -13.07
CA LYS A 269 -4.18 18.43 -13.64
C LYS A 269 -4.69 17.46 -12.56
N GLY A 270 -4.25 17.64 -11.31
CA GLY A 270 -4.63 16.82 -10.18
C GLY A 270 -6.01 17.14 -9.61
N SER A 271 -6.39 16.41 -8.58
CA SER A 271 -7.58 16.68 -7.80
C SER A 271 -7.24 16.81 -6.32
N LEU A 272 -7.96 17.70 -5.60
CA LEU A 272 -7.83 17.85 -4.16
C LEU A 272 -9.21 17.71 -3.52
N ARG A 273 -9.41 16.63 -2.78
CA ARG A 273 -10.69 16.31 -2.12
C ARG A 273 -10.53 16.37 -0.61
N LEU A 274 -11.43 17.08 0.04
CA LEU A 274 -11.50 17.20 1.49
C LEU A 274 -12.62 16.31 2.02
N LEU A 275 -12.32 15.48 3.02
CA LEU A 275 -13.30 14.59 3.63
C LEU A 275 -13.28 14.74 5.14
N LYS A 276 -14.37 15.25 5.71
CA LYS A 276 -14.61 15.25 7.15
C LYS A 276 -15.18 13.90 7.55
N LEU A 277 -14.56 13.24 8.51
CA LEU A 277 -15.11 12.05 9.17
C LEU A 277 -15.38 12.37 10.65
N SER A 278 -16.29 11.59 11.27
CA SER A 278 -16.47 11.65 12.71
C SER A 278 -15.28 10.99 13.41
N SER A 279 -14.85 11.55 14.54
CA SER A 279 -13.83 10.89 15.39
C SER A 279 -14.37 9.66 16.13
N ASP A 280 -15.72 9.47 16.11
CA ASP A 280 -16.36 8.38 16.83
C ASP A 280 -16.31 7.09 15.98
N ASN A 281 -15.43 6.17 16.35
CA ASN A 281 -15.34 4.80 15.83
C ASN A 281 -14.98 4.65 14.34
N VAL A 282 -14.35 5.64 13.70
CA VAL A 282 -13.83 5.47 12.34
C VAL A 282 -12.67 4.47 12.36
N THR A 283 -12.73 3.47 11.47
CA THR A 283 -11.68 2.45 11.34
C THR A 283 -10.91 2.60 10.03
N VAL A 284 -9.72 1.96 9.95
CA VAL A 284 -8.94 1.94 8.69
C VAL A 284 -9.71 1.24 7.57
N SER A 285 -10.50 0.20 7.88
CA SER A 285 -11.35 -0.49 6.90
C SER A 285 -12.40 0.45 6.29
N GLU A 286 -12.98 1.34 7.09
CA GLU A 286 -13.92 2.34 6.56
C GLU A 286 -13.21 3.35 5.64
N ILE A 287 -12.01 3.80 6.02
CA ILE A 287 -11.19 4.67 5.17
C ILE A 287 -10.84 3.96 3.85
N LYS A 288 -10.40 2.71 3.90
CA LYS A 288 -10.13 1.89 2.71
C LYS A 288 -11.32 1.83 1.74
N ASN A 289 -12.51 1.59 2.27
CA ASN A 289 -13.73 1.51 1.45
C ASN A 289 -14.05 2.84 0.76
N LYS A 290 -13.82 3.98 1.45
CA LYS A 290 -13.99 5.31 0.83
C LYS A 290 -12.95 5.55 -0.27
N ILE A 291 -11.69 5.16 -0.05
CA ILE A 291 -10.62 5.29 -1.06
C ILE A 291 -10.91 4.40 -2.28
N ARG A 292 -11.33 3.13 -2.08
CA ARG A 292 -11.75 2.25 -3.19
C ARG A 292 -12.84 2.88 -4.05
N LYS A 293 -13.87 3.43 -3.39
CA LYS A 293 -14.95 4.12 -4.09
C LYS A 293 -14.45 5.34 -4.87
N MET A 294 -13.61 6.17 -4.26
CA MET A 294 -13.05 7.35 -4.93
C MET A 294 -12.16 6.98 -6.13
N ASN A 295 -11.38 5.91 -6.02
CA ASN A 295 -10.57 5.40 -7.14
C ASN A 295 -11.45 4.91 -8.31
N SER A 296 -12.60 4.28 -8.01
CA SER A 296 -13.54 3.83 -9.04
C SER A 296 -14.25 4.99 -9.76
N ASP A 297 -14.56 6.07 -9.04
CA ASP A 297 -15.37 7.17 -9.53
C ASP A 297 -14.56 8.32 -10.15
N GLY A 298 -13.29 8.47 -9.79
CA GLY A 298 -12.57 9.70 -10.09
C GLY A 298 -11.08 9.59 -10.41
N GLY A 299 -10.58 8.39 -10.63
CA GLY A 299 -9.18 8.13 -10.92
C GLY A 299 -8.35 7.81 -9.67
N LYS A 300 -7.17 7.20 -9.88
CA LYS A 300 -6.26 6.74 -8.83
C LYS A 300 -5.84 7.91 -7.93
N ILE A 301 -5.94 7.72 -6.62
CA ILE A 301 -5.38 8.62 -5.62
C ILE A 301 -3.88 8.36 -5.50
N ASP A 302 -3.07 9.42 -5.41
CA ASP A 302 -1.62 9.34 -5.27
C ASP A 302 -1.19 9.61 -3.82
N LEU A 303 -1.87 10.56 -3.15
CA LEU A 303 -1.57 10.96 -1.78
C LEU A 303 -2.82 10.95 -0.91
N LEU A 304 -2.73 10.27 0.23
CA LEU A 304 -3.69 10.37 1.32
C LEU A 304 -3.07 11.14 2.50
N VAL A 305 -3.75 12.15 2.97
CA VAL A 305 -3.37 12.91 4.16
C VAL A 305 -4.42 12.70 5.24
N LEU A 306 -3.98 12.23 6.43
CA LEU A 306 -4.87 11.93 7.56
C LEU A 306 -4.54 12.82 8.76
N ASP A 307 -5.44 13.68 9.15
CA ASP A 307 -5.28 14.61 10.28
C ASP A 307 -6.27 14.26 11.40
N TYR A 308 -5.92 13.42 12.38
CA TYR A 308 -4.67 12.71 12.66
C TYR A 308 -4.94 11.24 13.10
N VAL A 309 -3.90 10.39 13.16
CA VAL A 309 -4.05 8.94 13.36
C VAL A 309 -4.68 8.55 14.69
N ASP A 310 -4.50 9.36 15.74
CA ASP A 310 -5.00 9.07 17.09
C ASP A 310 -6.55 9.13 17.17
N CYS A 311 -7.23 9.66 16.14
CA CYS A 311 -8.69 9.64 15.99
C CYS A 311 -9.22 8.36 15.33
N ILE A 312 -8.34 7.44 14.90
CA ILE A 312 -8.74 6.23 14.17
C ILE A 312 -8.77 5.05 15.13
N SER A 313 -9.92 4.38 15.19
CA SER A 313 -10.13 3.19 16.00
C SER A 313 -9.55 1.93 15.33
N SER A 314 -9.10 0.98 16.15
CA SER A 314 -8.67 -0.33 15.65
C SER A 314 -9.86 -1.16 15.19
N ASP A 315 -9.74 -1.83 14.04
CA ASP A 315 -10.73 -2.81 13.56
C ASP A 315 -10.89 -4.03 14.49
N LYS A 316 -9.93 -4.25 15.38
CA LYS A 316 -9.97 -5.33 16.38
C LYS A 316 -10.37 -4.74 17.71
N ALA A 317 -11.48 -5.24 18.29
CA ALA A 317 -11.86 -4.94 19.66
C ALA A 317 -10.67 -5.25 20.59
N SER A 318 -10.07 -4.23 21.16
CA SER A 318 -8.98 -4.40 22.12
C SER A 318 -9.61 -4.58 23.51
N ASN A 319 -9.52 -5.77 24.10
CA ASN A 319 -9.91 -6.02 25.48
C ASN A 319 -9.05 -5.17 26.45
N GLY A 320 -9.30 -3.86 26.51
CA GLY A 320 -8.67 -2.95 27.48
C GLY A 320 -7.23 -2.52 27.23
N GLU A 321 -6.60 -2.88 26.10
CA GLU A 321 -5.22 -2.50 25.78
C GLU A 321 -5.17 -1.55 24.58
N GLU A 322 -5.46 -0.27 24.79
CA GLU A 322 -5.46 0.80 23.76
C GLU A 322 -4.15 0.85 22.96
N TRP A 323 -3.00 0.68 23.60
CA TRP A 323 -1.68 0.70 22.95
C TRP A 323 -1.45 -0.41 21.92
N LYS A 324 -2.15 -1.57 22.05
CA LYS A 324 -2.15 -2.61 21.02
C LYS A 324 -2.99 -2.20 19.82
N GLY A 325 -4.04 -1.44 20.06
CA GLY A 325 -4.91 -0.86 19.04
C GLY A 325 -4.16 0.11 18.11
N GLU A 326 -3.39 1.06 18.67
CA GLU A 326 -2.65 2.06 17.91
C GLU A 326 -1.60 1.45 16.97
N GLY A 327 -0.85 0.45 17.44
CA GLY A 327 0.10 -0.27 16.59
C GLY A 327 -0.60 -1.07 15.47
N SER A 328 -1.85 -1.51 15.67
CA SER A 328 -2.68 -2.16 14.66
C SER A 328 -3.12 -1.17 13.59
N VAL A 329 -3.59 0.02 13.98
CA VAL A 329 -3.98 1.11 13.06
C VAL A 329 -2.81 1.48 12.17
N MET A 330 -1.62 1.71 12.73
CA MET A 330 -0.43 2.07 11.95
C MET A 330 -0.02 1.00 10.95
N ARG A 331 -0.09 -0.29 11.32
CA ARG A 331 0.18 -1.40 10.40
C ARG A 331 -0.87 -1.48 9.29
N SER A 332 -2.13 -1.23 9.62
CA SER A 332 -3.20 -1.21 8.62
C SER A 332 -3.04 -0.05 7.63
N LEU A 333 -2.56 1.12 8.08
CA LEU A 333 -2.22 2.26 7.22
C LEU A 333 -0.99 1.97 6.35
N GLU A 334 0.03 1.35 6.92
CA GLU A 334 1.22 0.94 6.16
C GLU A 334 0.86 -0.10 5.10
N SER A 335 0.12 -1.14 5.44
CA SER A 335 -0.40 -2.11 4.46
C SER A 335 -1.24 -1.44 3.36
N MET A 336 -1.99 -0.39 3.70
CA MET A 336 -2.81 0.36 2.75
C MET A 336 -1.95 1.11 1.71
N THR A 337 -0.72 1.54 2.06
CA THR A 337 0.17 2.20 1.09
C THR A 337 0.52 1.28 -0.08
N GLY A 338 0.79 -0.01 0.19
CA GLY A 338 1.06 -1.03 -0.82
C GLY A 338 -0.22 -1.51 -1.54
N GLU A 339 -1.34 -1.71 -0.80
CA GLU A 339 -2.60 -2.19 -1.39
C GLU A 339 -3.16 -1.23 -2.45
N PHE A 340 -3.04 0.09 -2.24
CA PHE A 340 -3.57 1.12 -3.14
C PHE A 340 -2.49 1.79 -3.99
N ASP A 341 -1.23 1.46 -3.74
CA ASP A 341 -0.08 2.07 -4.41
C ASP A 341 -0.11 3.61 -4.26
N ILE A 342 -0.16 4.07 -3.00
CA ILE A 342 -0.27 5.48 -2.58
C ILE A 342 0.77 5.85 -1.54
N ALA A 343 1.09 7.14 -1.43
CA ALA A 343 1.77 7.69 -0.26
C ALA A 343 0.76 8.10 0.81
N ILE A 344 1.11 7.93 2.09
CA ILE A 344 0.26 8.37 3.20
C ILE A 344 1.06 9.27 4.15
N TRP A 345 0.57 10.49 4.38
CA TRP A 345 1.00 11.33 5.49
C TRP A 345 -0.07 11.35 6.58
N THR A 346 0.35 11.15 7.83
CA THR A 346 -0.51 11.36 9.00
C THR A 346 0.22 12.16 10.07
N ALA A 347 -0.50 12.53 11.13
CA ALA A 347 0.11 13.15 12.30
C ALA A 347 -0.23 12.34 13.56
N THR A 348 0.58 12.55 14.61
CA THR A 348 0.31 12.07 15.96
C THR A 348 0.70 13.12 16.98
N GLN A 349 0.05 13.11 18.14
CA GLN A 349 0.35 14.05 19.20
C GLN A 349 1.59 13.64 19.98
N GLY A 350 2.40 14.63 20.35
CA GLY A 350 3.45 14.47 21.34
C GLY A 350 2.88 14.41 22.76
N ASN A 351 3.60 13.75 23.67
CA ASN A 351 3.27 13.73 25.10
C ASN A 351 3.43 15.12 25.75
N ARG A 352 3.12 15.22 27.04
CA ARG A 352 3.18 16.53 27.75
C ARG A 352 4.58 17.14 27.77
N GLU A 353 5.63 16.34 27.78
CA GLU A 353 7.01 16.81 27.79
C GLU A 353 7.39 17.50 26.47
N SER A 354 6.76 17.12 25.37
CA SER A 354 6.99 17.73 24.05
C SER A 354 6.51 19.19 23.95
N ILE A 355 5.60 19.65 24.83
CA ILE A 355 4.90 20.95 24.69
C ILE A 355 5.88 22.15 24.75
N SER A 356 6.94 22.05 25.55
CA SER A 356 7.95 23.10 25.69
C SER A 356 9.31 22.76 25.06
N SER A 357 9.38 21.62 24.37
CA SER A 357 10.62 21.17 23.75
C SER A 357 10.88 21.92 22.44
N GLU A 358 12.09 22.47 22.29
CA GLU A 358 12.53 22.99 20.99
C GLU A 358 12.72 21.88 19.98
N VAL A 359 13.32 20.77 20.40
CA VAL A 359 13.47 19.54 19.60
C VAL A 359 12.56 18.48 20.19
N VAL A 360 11.54 18.06 19.44
CA VAL A 360 10.66 16.96 19.85
C VAL A 360 11.24 15.65 19.34
N THR A 361 11.50 14.73 20.25
CA THR A 361 12.18 13.44 20.00
C THR A 361 11.18 12.27 19.96
N GLY A 362 11.63 11.12 19.46
CA GLY A 362 10.75 9.95 19.23
C GLY A 362 10.16 9.33 20.52
N ASP A 363 10.83 9.48 21.66
CA ASP A 363 10.36 9.07 23.00
C ASP A 363 9.22 9.95 23.52
N GLN A 364 9.08 11.16 22.98
CA GLN A 364 8.00 12.09 23.29
C GLN A 364 6.73 11.85 22.43
N MET A 365 6.70 10.80 21.62
CA MET A 365 5.52 10.43 20.86
C MET A 365 4.41 9.90 21.78
N GLY A 366 3.24 10.51 21.73
CA GLY A 366 2.07 10.05 22.47
C GLY A 366 1.62 8.66 22.04
N GLY A 367 1.21 7.84 23.00
CA GLY A 367 0.68 6.51 22.79
C GLY A 367 1.75 5.42 22.69
N SER A 368 2.21 5.04 21.53
CA SER A 368 3.04 3.84 21.38
C SER A 368 4.31 4.07 20.55
N ILE A 369 5.45 3.62 21.07
CA ILE A 369 6.72 3.52 20.33
C ILE A 369 6.57 2.70 19.03
N LYS A 370 5.54 1.86 18.93
CA LYS A 370 5.22 1.09 17.73
C LYS A 370 4.85 1.98 16.54
N LYS A 371 4.28 3.18 16.77
CA LYS A 371 4.03 4.15 15.72
C LYS A 371 5.34 4.54 15.02
N ALA A 372 6.39 4.81 15.84
CA ALA A 372 7.71 5.14 15.34
C ALA A 372 8.37 3.97 14.59
N GLN A 373 8.17 2.73 15.03
CA GLN A 373 8.77 1.56 14.40
C GLN A 373 8.20 1.30 13.00
N ILE A 374 6.89 1.50 12.80
CA ILE A 374 6.18 1.20 11.55
C ILE A 374 6.42 2.28 10.50
N ALA A 375 6.35 3.56 10.86
CA ALA A 375 6.53 4.68 9.93
C ALA A 375 7.85 4.58 9.14
N HIS A 376 7.80 4.94 7.85
CA HIS A 376 8.99 5.06 6.99
C HIS A 376 9.73 6.36 7.25
N VAL A 377 8.98 7.44 7.48
CA VAL A 377 9.49 8.79 7.74
C VAL A 377 8.80 9.37 8.97
N ILE A 378 9.56 10.01 9.86
CA ILE A 378 9.01 10.77 10.98
C ILE A 378 9.64 12.16 10.97
N LEU A 379 8.78 13.17 10.83
CA LEU A 379 9.15 14.59 10.91
C LEU A 379 8.52 15.18 12.17
N SER A 380 9.31 15.79 13.04
CA SER A 380 8.77 16.47 14.23
C SER A 380 8.79 17.99 14.11
N ILE A 381 7.87 18.63 14.84
CA ILE A 381 7.76 20.09 14.96
C ILE A 381 7.87 20.45 16.43
N GLY A 382 8.88 21.23 16.79
CA GLY A 382 9.02 21.88 18.09
C GLY A 382 8.92 23.39 17.96
N LYS A 383 8.32 24.05 18.96
CA LYS A 383 8.24 25.52 19.03
C LYS A 383 8.39 25.99 20.49
N THR A 384 9.43 26.79 20.76
CA THR A 384 9.51 27.58 21.98
C THR A 384 8.52 28.75 21.95
N LEU A 385 8.29 29.42 23.09
CA LEU A 385 7.45 30.60 23.15
C LEU A 385 7.98 31.70 22.22
N GLU A 386 9.29 31.95 22.25
CA GLU A 386 9.96 32.92 21.38
C GLU A 386 9.78 32.57 19.89
N GLN A 387 9.92 31.31 19.52
CA GLN A 387 9.70 30.89 18.15
C GLN A 387 8.25 31.10 17.70
N LYS A 388 7.26 30.91 18.59
CA LYS A 388 5.85 31.18 18.28
C LYS A 388 5.61 32.65 17.98
N GLU A 389 6.21 33.57 18.76
CA GLU A 389 6.07 35.02 18.55
C GLU A 389 6.69 35.49 17.24
N HIS A 390 7.74 34.83 16.78
CA HIS A 390 8.46 35.19 15.55
C HIS A 390 8.07 34.33 14.32
N ASN A 391 7.01 33.52 14.42
CA ASN A 391 6.60 32.60 13.35
C ASN A 391 7.73 31.66 12.89
N LEU A 392 8.49 31.15 13.86
CA LEU A 392 9.56 30.17 13.66
C LEU A 392 9.19 28.81 14.27
N ALA A 393 9.90 27.76 13.86
CA ALA A 393 9.83 26.42 14.43
C ALA A 393 11.17 25.70 14.26
N THR A 394 11.36 24.66 15.04
CA THR A 394 12.39 23.66 14.79
C THR A 394 11.75 22.43 14.16
N LEU A 395 12.20 22.07 12.96
CA LEU A 395 11.80 20.85 12.28
C LEU A 395 12.90 19.81 12.44
N THR A 396 12.55 18.57 12.78
CA THR A 396 13.55 17.49 12.92
C THR A 396 13.10 16.26 12.13
N LEU A 397 13.95 15.78 11.23
CA LEU A 397 13.77 14.49 10.58
C LEU A 397 14.28 13.41 11.55
N LEU A 398 13.36 12.87 12.38
CA LEU A 398 13.69 11.90 13.42
C LEU A 398 14.02 10.52 12.87
N LYS A 399 13.35 10.15 11.79
CA LYS A 399 13.49 8.84 11.15
C LYS A 399 13.34 8.95 9.64
N SER A 400 14.22 8.29 8.94
CA SER A 400 14.10 8.07 7.49
C SER A 400 14.64 6.69 7.13
N ARG A 401 13.82 5.88 6.42
CA ARG A 401 14.30 4.63 5.79
C ARG A 401 15.00 4.88 4.45
N ILE A 402 14.99 6.12 3.99
CA ILE A 402 15.40 6.51 2.63
C ILE A 402 16.81 7.08 2.60
N GLY A 403 17.15 7.83 3.63
CA GLY A 403 18.42 8.58 3.70
C GLY A 403 18.83 8.88 5.11
N LYS A 404 19.58 10.00 5.28
CA LYS A 404 20.06 10.46 6.57
C LYS A 404 18.90 10.89 7.45
N ASP A 405 18.87 10.47 8.70
CA ASP A 405 17.95 10.92 9.75
C ASP A 405 18.69 11.64 10.88
N GLY A 406 17.95 12.06 11.91
CA GLY A 406 18.52 12.84 13.02
C GLY A 406 18.92 14.27 12.63
N VAL A 407 18.42 14.81 11.53
CA VAL A 407 18.74 16.16 11.04
C VAL A 407 17.78 17.18 11.63
N VAL A 408 18.32 18.23 12.24
CA VAL A 408 17.57 19.30 12.89
C VAL A 408 17.69 20.59 12.08
N PHE A 409 16.56 21.16 11.69
CA PHE A 409 16.44 22.48 11.07
C PHE A 409 15.93 23.46 12.13
N GLN A 410 16.82 24.24 12.73
CA GLN A 410 16.46 25.20 13.76
C GLN A 410 15.97 26.52 13.16
N ASN A 411 15.05 27.18 13.85
CA ASN A 411 14.53 28.49 13.47
C ASN A 411 14.03 28.59 12.01
N CYS A 412 13.42 27.50 11.54
CA CYS A 412 12.74 27.50 10.25
C CYS A 412 11.60 28.52 10.25
N LYS A 413 11.37 29.20 9.13
CA LYS A 413 10.16 29.97 8.94
C LYS A 413 8.95 29.04 9.01
N PHE A 414 8.04 29.31 9.94
CA PHE A 414 6.86 28.48 10.18
C PHE A 414 5.67 29.35 10.58
N ASN A 415 5.05 29.99 9.60
CA ASN A 415 3.88 30.81 9.81
C ASN A 415 2.61 29.98 9.63
N ASN A 416 1.84 29.81 10.70
CA ASN A 416 0.60 29.04 10.70
C ASN A 416 -0.55 29.74 9.95
N GLU A 417 -0.56 31.06 9.97
CA GLU A 417 -1.60 31.90 9.36
C GLU A 417 -1.51 31.86 7.83
N PHE A 418 -0.33 32.13 7.31
CA PHE A 418 -0.07 32.15 5.86
C PHE A 418 0.40 30.80 5.30
N ILE A 419 0.57 29.78 6.13
CA ILE A 419 1.02 28.44 5.77
C ILE A 419 2.36 28.45 5.02
N VAL A 420 3.24 29.35 5.45
CA VAL A 420 4.59 29.49 4.90
C VAL A 420 5.55 28.73 5.77
N ILE A 421 6.14 27.66 5.24
CA ILE A 421 7.10 26.81 5.91
C ILE A 421 8.31 26.67 5.01
N ASP A 422 9.50 27.04 5.52
CA ASP A 422 10.72 27.07 4.75
C ASP A 422 11.95 26.80 5.60
N THR A 423 12.86 25.99 5.07
CA THR A 423 14.15 25.60 5.66
C THR A 423 15.35 26.22 4.94
N GLU A 424 15.16 27.13 3.97
CA GLU A 424 16.24 27.65 3.12
C GLU A 424 17.34 28.40 3.87
N SER A 425 17.02 29.01 5.02
CA SER A 425 18.02 29.72 5.83
C SER A 425 19.14 28.82 6.40
N GLN A 426 19.05 27.50 6.21
CA GLN A 426 20.01 26.52 6.72
C GLN A 426 20.82 25.77 5.66
N ASN A 427 20.69 26.10 4.38
CA ASN A 427 21.53 25.54 3.31
C ASN A 427 23.04 25.75 3.54
N THR A 428 23.43 26.68 4.38
CA THR A 428 24.83 26.93 4.77
C THR A 428 25.43 25.79 5.62
N LEU A 429 24.63 25.06 6.39
CA LEU A 429 25.09 23.93 7.19
C LEU A 429 25.23 22.63 6.36
N LEU A 430 24.32 22.40 5.41
CA LEU A 430 24.40 21.28 4.46
C LEU A 430 25.62 21.38 3.54
N GLY A 431 25.99 22.56 3.07
CA GLY A 431 27.19 22.76 2.26
C GLY A 431 28.51 22.46 2.97
N HIS A 432 28.57 22.60 4.30
CA HIS A 432 29.73 22.19 5.11
C HIS A 432 29.80 20.68 5.37
N GLU A 433 28.65 20.01 5.51
CA GLU A 433 28.60 18.56 5.71
C GLU A 433 28.77 17.79 4.39
N GLU A 434 28.23 18.26 3.27
CA GLU A 434 28.48 17.68 1.96
C GLU A 434 29.98 17.66 1.61
N LYS A 435 30.70 18.75 1.85
CA LYS A 435 32.17 18.77 1.71
C LYS A 435 32.88 17.81 2.66
N LYS A 436 32.34 17.56 3.85
CA LYS A 436 32.89 16.57 4.80
C LYS A 436 32.61 15.12 4.36
N VAL A 437 31.44 14.86 3.83
CA VAL A 437 31.04 13.54 3.30
C VAL A 437 31.83 13.23 2.03
N GLU A 438 31.95 14.17 1.10
CA GLU A 438 32.73 14.03 -0.12
C GLU A 438 34.22 13.80 0.17
N ASN A 439 34.81 14.54 1.13
CA ASN A 439 36.17 14.30 1.60
C ASN A 439 36.35 12.92 2.27
N ASN A 440 35.36 12.43 3.01
CA ASN A 440 35.42 11.10 3.62
C ASN A 440 35.26 9.98 2.60
N GLN A 441 34.39 10.15 1.59
CA GLN A 441 34.23 9.21 0.47
C GLN A 441 35.50 9.14 -0.39
N ASN A 442 36.13 10.31 -0.68
CA ASN A 442 37.39 10.35 -1.44
C ASN A 442 38.53 9.70 -0.66
N ARG A 443 38.63 9.92 0.66
CA ARG A 443 39.61 9.21 1.53
C ARG A 443 39.39 7.71 1.60
N ALA A 444 38.13 7.24 1.66
CA ALA A 444 37.80 5.82 1.65
C ALA A 444 38.14 5.19 0.30
N ARG A 445 37.89 5.90 -0.80
CA ARG A 445 38.22 5.44 -2.16
C ARG A 445 39.74 5.35 -2.38
N GLU A 446 40.50 6.34 -1.92
CA GLU A 446 41.98 6.33 -1.96
C GLU A 446 42.57 5.20 -1.11
N ALA A 447 42.01 4.96 0.08
CA ALA A 447 42.43 3.86 0.95
C ALA A 447 42.14 2.47 0.33
N PHE A 448 41.01 2.33 -0.37
CA PHE A 448 40.64 1.13 -1.10
C PHE A 448 41.58 0.88 -2.28
N LEU A 449 41.89 1.90 -3.08
CA LEU A 449 42.82 1.81 -4.22
C LEU A 449 44.25 1.46 -3.75
N LYS A 450 44.74 2.06 -2.67
CA LYS A 450 46.01 1.70 -2.05
C LYS A 450 46.08 0.25 -1.55
N ARG A 451 44.96 -0.28 -1.02
CA ARG A 451 44.87 -1.69 -0.65
C ARG A 451 44.95 -2.63 -1.86
N GLN A 452 44.28 -2.31 -2.97
CA GLN A 452 44.38 -3.09 -4.20
C GLN A 452 45.80 -3.08 -4.80
N GLU A 453 46.50 -1.96 -4.76
CA GLU A 453 47.88 -1.89 -5.24
C GLU A 453 48.86 -2.71 -4.37
N LEU A 454 48.60 -2.86 -3.06
CA LEU A 454 49.39 -3.68 -2.15
C LEU A 454 49.08 -5.20 -2.27
N THR A 455 47.92 -5.57 -2.78
CA THR A 455 47.51 -6.98 -2.96
C THR A 455 47.92 -7.52 -4.33
N ASN A 456 48.29 -6.65 -5.27
CA ASN A 456 48.78 -6.99 -6.62
C ASN A 456 50.30 -6.91 -6.76
N ARG A 457 51.04 -6.76 -5.66
CA ARG A 457 52.50 -6.97 -5.52
C ARG A 457 52.78 -8.22 -4.70
#